data_40f8f7cb42025a53bbe0167b6419c9c6
#
_entry.id   40f8f7cb42025a53bbe0167b6419c9c6
#
_cell.length_a   1.000
_cell.length_b   1.000
_cell.length_c   1.000
_cell.angle_alpha   90.00
_cell.angle_beta   90.00
_cell.angle_gamma   90.00
#
_symmetry.space_group_name_H-M   'P 1'
#
loop_
_entity.id
_entity.type
_entity.pdbx_description
1 polymer ?
#
loop_
_entity_poly.entity_id
_entity_poly.type
_entity_poly.pdbx_seq_one_letter_code
_entity_poly.pdbx_strand_id
1 'polypeptide(L)'
;MISGTPLRTSDFSWNLAFNYSKNENMVIELAQGLENLQLGSFQGGVSLNAIPGEPYGTIRGRDFVYDSQGNKIVEDNGSYGARYKNSPLANEIIGDMNPDWKGGIRNSFTYKDLSLSFLIDIQSGGDLFSLDTYYGFGTGIYDRSAGLNELGNPKRDHVADGGGVLLPGVTESGATNTQRTEAHNYRNPFGWKSLIQAMHVYDASYVKLRELKISYNVPESILSGNMIKSATFSIIGKNLWIIDKNLPYADPEAGLSAGNIQGYQSGAPAGVKEVGVNLNIKL
;
A
#
# COMPACT_ATOMS: atom_id res chain seq x y z
N MET A 1 22.77 0.19 10.11
CA MET A 1 22.86 -1.23 9.70
C MET A 1 23.63 -1.97 10.77
N ILE A 2 23.13 -3.14 11.18
CA ILE A 2 23.78 -4.04 12.14
C ILE A 2 23.90 -5.39 11.43
N SER A 3 25.08 -6.05 11.52
CA SER A 3 25.26 -7.38 10.95
C SER A 3 26.10 -8.25 11.87
N GLY A 4 25.90 -9.54 11.81
CA GLY A 4 26.60 -10.52 12.60
C GLY A 4 26.48 -11.95 12.08
N THR A 5 27.25 -12.84 12.67
CA THR A 5 27.22 -14.27 12.38
C THR A 5 26.79 -15.02 13.63
N PRO A 6 25.46 -15.20 13.86
CA PRO A 6 24.95 -15.81 15.08
C PRO A 6 25.41 -17.26 15.29
N LEU A 7 25.66 -17.98 14.19
CA LEU A 7 26.12 -19.37 14.26
C LEU A 7 27.15 -19.63 13.17
N ARG A 8 28.27 -20.24 13.56
CA ARG A 8 29.35 -20.72 12.68
C ARG A 8 29.94 -21.99 13.17
N THR A 9 29.97 -22.99 12.32
CA THR A 9 30.67 -24.27 12.53
C THR A 9 31.65 -24.53 11.38
N SER A 10 32.28 -25.69 11.30
CA SER A 10 33.12 -26.09 10.18
C SER A 10 32.38 -26.11 8.83
N ASP A 11 31.13 -26.56 8.84
CA ASP A 11 30.37 -26.83 7.64
C ASP A 11 29.19 -25.86 7.45
N PHE A 12 28.81 -25.11 8.49
CA PHE A 12 27.62 -24.25 8.46
C PHE A 12 27.92 -22.83 8.96
N SER A 13 27.39 -21.84 8.29
CA SER A 13 27.36 -20.48 8.78
C SER A 13 26.00 -19.81 8.54
N TRP A 14 25.55 -19.03 9.52
CA TRP A 14 24.39 -18.15 9.43
C TRP A 14 24.84 -16.71 9.61
N ASN A 15 24.64 -15.89 8.58
CA ASN A 15 24.88 -14.45 8.64
C ASN A 15 23.53 -13.73 8.61
N LEU A 16 23.38 -12.75 9.49
CA LEU A 16 22.21 -11.91 9.61
C LEU A 16 22.64 -10.45 9.45
N ALA A 17 21.90 -9.70 8.61
CA ALA A 17 22.06 -8.26 8.52
C ALA A 17 20.68 -7.60 8.62
N PHE A 18 20.63 -6.56 9.44
CA PHE A 18 19.44 -5.73 9.65
C PHE A 18 19.77 -4.29 9.31
N ASN A 19 18.91 -3.66 8.52
CA ASN A 19 18.94 -2.22 8.28
C ASN A 19 17.64 -1.59 8.79
N TYR A 20 17.75 -0.37 9.23
CA TYR A 20 16.62 0.45 9.69
C TYR A 20 16.90 1.90 9.34
N SER A 21 15.88 2.59 8.87
CA SER A 21 15.90 4.01 8.62
C SER A 21 14.57 4.63 9.04
N LYS A 22 14.65 5.78 9.66
CA LYS A 22 13.52 6.64 10.00
C LYS A 22 13.83 8.04 9.52
N ASN A 23 12.86 8.69 8.91
CA ASN A 23 12.94 10.10 8.56
C ASN A 23 11.71 10.80 9.13
N GLU A 24 11.93 11.87 9.88
CA GLU A 24 10.88 12.77 10.34
C GLU A 24 11.16 14.15 9.73
N ASN A 25 10.14 14.75 9.23
CA ASN A 25 10.22 16.11 8.67
C ASN A 25 8.99 16.90 9.08
N MET A 26 9.15 18.23 9.11
CA MET A 26 8.06 19.16 9.38
C MET A 26 8.34 20.45 8.61
N VAL A 27 7.33 21.01 8.00
CA VAL A 27 7.40 22.32 7.37
C VAL A 27 7.37 23.38 8.48
N ILE A 28 8.44 24.12 8.64
CA ILE A 28 8.55 25.14 9.68
C ILE A 28 7.84 26.41 9.24
N GLU A 29 8.12 26.87 8.03
CA GLU A 29 7.51 28.08 7.47
C GLU A 29 7.49 28.03 5.94
N LEU A 30 6.63 28.82 5.36
CA LEU A 30 6.56 29.07 3.92
C LEU A 30 6.88 30.55 3.66
N ALA A 31 6.92 30.95 2.39
CA ALA A 31 7.06 32.36 2.03
C ALA A 31 5.95 33.20 2.66
N GLN A 32 6.26 34.45 2.98
CA GLN A 32 5.34 35.37 3.67
C GLN A 32 3.96 35.42 2.98
N GLY A 33 2.91 35.19 3.78
CA GLY A 33 1.52 35.21 3.31
C GLY A 33 1.01 33.88 2.72
N LEU A 34 1.85 32.82 2.72
CA LEU A 34 1.43 31.48 2.32
C LEU A 34 1.17 30.60 3.55
N GLU A 35 -0.06 30.12 3.70
CA GLU A 35 -0.46 29.16 4.72
C GLU A 35 -0.42 27.73 4.20
N ASN A 36 -0.39 27.54 2.88
CA ASN A 36 -0.33 26.25 2.20
C ASN A 36 0.36 26.38 0.85
N LEU A 37 1.32 25.52 0.57
CA LEU A 37 1.93 25.37 -0.75
C LEU A 37 1.48 24.03 -1.36
N GLN A 38 0.64 24.09 -2.39
CA GLN A 38 0.25 22.91 -3.14
C GLN A 38 1.42 22.42 -4.00
N LEU A 39 1.95 21.23 -3.68
CA LEU A 39 3.04 20.59 -4.39
C LEU A 39 2.58 19.91 -5.69
N GLY A 40 1.35 19.40 -5.67
CA GLY A 40 0.72 18.75 -6.81
C GLY A 40 -0.77 18.60 -6.62
N SER A 41 -1.50 18.55 -7.74
CA SER A 41 -2.93 18.25 -7.78
C SER A 41 -3.16 17.08 -8.72
N PHE A 42 -4.03 16.16 -8.32
CA PHE A 42 -4.21 14.88 -9.00
C PHE A 42 -5.68 14.62 -9.30
N GLN A 43 -5.88 13.77 -10.30
CA GLN A 43 -7.20 13.23 -10.59
C GLN A 43 -7.76 12.52 -9.35
N GLY A 44 -9.05 12.60 -9.15
CA GLY A 44 -9.71 12.12 -7.93
C GLY A 44 -9.98 13.21 -6.91
N GLY A 45 -9.48 14.44 -7.13
CA GLY A 45 -9.74 15.60 -6.28
C GLY A 45 -8.87 15.63 -5.02
N VAL A 46 -7.67 15.05 -5.09
CA VAL A 46 -6.66 15.11 -4.04
C VAL A 46 -5.49 15.99 -4.43
N SER A 47 -4.81 16.55 -3.44
CA SER A 47 -3.57 17.30 -3.63
C SER A 47 -2.53 16.92 -2.58
N LEU A 48 -1.25 17.07 -2.95
CA LEU A 48 -0.13 17.02 -2.02
C LEU A 48 0.27 18.44 -1.62
N ASN A 49 0.59 18.65 -0.36
CA ASN A 49 0.76 19.97 0.20
C ASN A 49 1.93 20.03 1.17
N ALA A 50 2.51 21.23 1.29
CA ALA A 50 3.38 21.62 2.39
C ALA A 50 2.64 22.70 3.21
N ILE A 51 2.42 22.41 4.49
CA ILE A 51 1.66 23.26 5.42
C ILE A 51 2.52 23.48 6.66
N PRO A 52 2.72 24.73 7.13
CA PRO A 52 3.46 24.97 8.36
C PRO A 52 2.89 24.21 9.56
N GLY A 53 3.76 23.54 10.30
CA GLY A 53 3.40 22.69 11.43
C GLY A 53 3.06 21.24 11.07
N GLU A 54 2.95 20.91 9.79
CA GLU A 54 2.63 19.56 9.29
C GLU A 54 3.84 18.95 8.58
N PRO A 55 3.87 17.61 8.39
CA PRO A 55 4.86 16.97 7.54
C PRO A 55 4.79 17.47 6.09
N TYR A 56 5.94 17.50 5.41
CA TYR A 56 5.98 17.77 3.98
C TYR A 56 5.31 16.63 3.20
N GLY A 57 4.33 16.95 2.37
CA GLY A 57 3.62 15.97 1.54
C GLY A 57 2.36 15.42 2.20
N THR A 58 1.66 16.25 2.99
CA THR A 58 0.30 15.94 3.44
C THR A 58 -0.64 15.78 2.25
N ILE A 59 -1.47 14.74 2.31
CA ILE A 59 -2.52 14.48 1.32
C ILE A 59 -3.78 15.23 1.77
N ARG A 60 -4.32 16.08 0.90
CA ARG A 60 -5.57 16.79 1.17
C ARG A 60 -6.67 16.36 0.23
N GLY A 61 -7.89 16.31 0.76
CA GLY A 61 -9.09 15.93 0.04
C GLY A 61 -10.32 16.16 0.90
N ARG A 62 -11.44 15.56 0.54
CA ARG A 62 -12.64 15.51 1.37
C ARG A 62 -12.58 14.30 2.28
N ASP A 63 -12.93 14.51 3.54
CA ASP A 63 -13.08 13.47 4.54
C ASP A 63 -14.57 13.20 4.82
N PHE A 64 -14.83 12.15 5.57
CA PHE A 64 -16.12 11.90 6.21
C PHE A 64 -16.42 13.00 7.23
N VAL A 65 -17.69 13.27 7.45
CA VAL A 65 -18.11 14.05 8.61
C VAL A 65 -18.44 13.06 9.74
N TYR A 66 -17.94 13.36 10.94
CA TYR A 66 -18.11 12.54 12.12
C TYR A 66 -18.95 13.26 13.18
N ASP A 67 -19.65 12.50 14.00
CA ASP A 67 -20.28 13.02 15.22
C ASP A 67 -19.23 13.23 16.34
N SER A 68 -19.68 13.71 17.49
CA SER A 68 -18.81 13.92 18.67
C SER A 68 -18.24 12.63 19.28
N GLN A 69 -18.72 11.45 18.86
CA GLN A 69 -18.29 10.14 19.32
C GLN A 69 -17.39 9.44 18.29
N GLY A 70 -17.11 10.10 17.16
CA GLY A 70 -16.29 9.54 16.07
C GLY A 70 -17.04 8.62 15.10
N ASN A 71 -18.37 8.58 15.14
CA ASN A 71 -19.16 7.82 14.18
C ASN A 71 -19.33 8.61 12.89
N LYS A 72 -19.24 7.94 11.75
CA LYS A 72 -19.50 8.54 10.44
C LYS A 72 -20.96 8.94 10.32
N ILE A 73 -21.22 10.17 9.91
CA ILE A 73 -22.57 10.64 9.66
C ILE A 73 -23.04 10.14 8.29
N VAL A 74 -24.25 9.58 8.29
CA VAL A 74 -24.96 9.13 7.11
C VAL A 74 -26.20 10.00 6.93
N GLU A 75 -26.40 10.51 5.72
CA GLU A 75 -27.51 11.36 5.37
C GLU A 75 -28.38 10.74 4.26
N ASP A 76 -29.61 11.19 4.16
CA ASP A 76 -30.52 10.78 3.07
C ASP A 76 -30.05 11.35 1.73
N ASN A 77 -30.03 10.50 0.71
CA ASN A 77 -29.69 10.84 -0.67
C ASN A 77 -30.88 10.65 -1.63
N GLY A 78 -32.08 10.80 -1.09
CA GLY A 78 -33.33 10.68 -1.85
C GLY A 78 -33.57 9.29 -2.42
N SER A 79 -33.92 9.20 -3.69
CA SER A 79 -34.24 7.93 -4.36
C SER A 79 -33.08 6.91 -4.41
N TYR A 80 -31.86 7.31 -4.03
CA TYR A 80 -30.70 6.43 -4.04
C TYR A 80 -30.40 5.84 -2.67
N GLY A 81 -31.19 6.22 -1.66
CA GLY A 81 -31.00 5.76 -0.29
C GLY A 81 -30.05 6.64 0.51
N ALA A 82 -29.23 6.04 1.34
CA ALA A 82 -28.30 6.75 2.21
C ALA A 82 -26.94 7.02 1.54
N ARG A 83 -26.22 8.05 1.98
CA ARG A 83 -24.80 8.26 1.67
C ARG A 83 -24.04 8.76 2.89
N TYR A 84 -22.73 8.58 2.91
CA TYR A 84 -21.92 9.25 3.90
C TYR A 84 -21.89 10.77 3.63
N LYS A 85 -22.00 11.53 4.70
CA LYS A 85 -21.79 12.98 4.67
C LYS A 85 -20.31 13.26 4.52
N ASN A 86 -19.95 14.14 3.60
CA ASN A 86 -18.57 14.52 3.32
C ASN A 86 -18.30 15.98 3.74
N SER A 87 -17.05 16.30 4.02
CA SER A 87 -16.62 17.68 4.25
C SER A 87 -16.96 18.58 3.05
N PRO A 88 -17.32 19.85 3.27
CA PRO A 88 -17.79 20.74 2.20
C PRO A 88 -16.69 21.08 1.20
N LEU A 89 -15.44 21.12 1.64
CA LEU A 89 -14.28 21.46 0.82
C LEU A 89 -13.28 20.27 0.80
N ALA A 90 -12.49 20.19 -0.26
CA ALA A 90 -11.42 19.18 -0.40
C ALA A 90 -10.11 19.69 0.20
N ASN A 91 -10.15 20.16 1.44
CA ASN A 91 -9.03 20.77 2.15
C ASN A 91 -8.71 20.11 3.49
N GLU A 92 -9.35 19.00 3.82
CA GLU A 92 -9.01 18.21 5.00
C GLU A 92 -7.70 17.47 4.78
N ILE A 93 -6.88 17.35 5.82
CA ILE A 93 -5.71 16.47 5.81
C ILE A 93 -6.23 15.04 5.98
N ILE A 94 -6.07 14.23 4.94
CA ILE A 94 -6.59 12.87 4.88
C ILE A 94 -5.48 11.81 4.85
N GLY A 95 -4.21 12.22 4.93
CA GLY A 95 -3.06 11.34 5.02
C GLY A 95 -1.73 12.07 4.95
N ASP A 96 -0.66 11.33 5.22
CA ASP A 96 0.74 11.74 5.12
C ASP A 96 1.51 10.70 4.29
N MET A 97 2.20 11.14 3.23
CA MET A 97 2.95 10.25 2.36
C MET A 97 4.22 9.68 2.98
N ASN A 98 4.67 10.21 4.13
CA ASN A 98 5.95 9.84 4.73
C ASN A 98 5.83 8.54 5.54
N PRO A 99 6.65 7.51 5.26
CA PRO A 99 6.70 6.33 6.11
C PRO A 99 7.24 6.65 7.50
N ASP A 100 6.70 6.00 8.52
CA ASP A 100 7.23 6.06 9.88
C ASP A 100 8.66 5.53 9.93
N TRP A 101 8.90 4.40 9.25
CA TRP A 101 10.23 3.81 9.10
C TRP A 101 10.28 2.81 7.94
N LYS A 102 11.50 2.53 7.49
CA LYS A 102 11.81 1.45 6.54
C LYS A 102 12.91 0.56 7.08
N GLY A 103 12.85 -0.71 6.75
CA GLY A 103 13.85 -1.65 7.21
C GLY A 103 13.96 -2.88 6.32
N GLY A 104 15.05 -3.62 6.53
CA GLY A 104 15.24 -4.88 5.82
C GLY A 104 16.03 -5.87 6.65
N ILE A 105 15.68 -7.15 6.49
CA ILE A 105 16.33 -8.26 7.18
C ILE A 105 16.86 -9.22 6.12
N ARG A 106 18.19 -9.29 6.00
CA ARG A 106 18.85 -10.27 5.15
C ARG A 106 19.34 -11.42 5.98
N ASN A 107 18.89 -12.61 5.64
CA ASN A 107 19.43 -13.87 6.15
C ASN A 107 20.26 -14.54 5.06
N SER A 108 21.41 -15.10 5.44
CA SER A 108 22.27 -15.88 4.55
C SER A 108 22.79 -17.10 5.30
N PHE A 109 22.46 -18.26 4.77
CA PHE A 109 22.87 -19.56 5.29
C PHE A 109 23.82 -20.21 4.29
N THR A 110 24.92 -20.74 4.78
CA THR A 110 25.84 -21.52 3.97
C THR A 110 26.06 -22.87 4.65
N TYR A 111 25.85 -23.94 3.92
CA TYR A 111 26.15 -25.30 4.34
C TYR A 111 27.04 -25.95 3.29
N LYS A 112 28.32 -26.14 3.63
CA LYS A 112 29.36 -26.60 2.69
C LYS A 112 29.35 -25.75 1.43
N ASP A 113 29.06 -26.33 0.27
CA ASP A 113 29.05 -25.67 -1.05
C ASP A 113 27.71 -25.04 -1.41
N LEU A 114 26.66 -25.23 -0.59
CA LEU A 114 25.33 -24.70 -0.84
C LEU A 114 25.09 -23.45 0.01
N SER A 115 24.56 -22.40 -0.62
CA SER A 115 24.15 -21.18 0.08
C SER A 115 22.72 -20.81 -0.27
N LEU A 116 21.98 -20.36 0.75
CA LEU A 116 20.64 -19.80 0.65
C LEU A 116 20.66 -18.40 1.26
N SER A 117 20.19 -17.40 0.55
CA SER A 117 19.96 -16.08 1.14
C SER A 117 18.61 -15.51 0.73
N PHE A 118 18.01 -14.73 1.63
CA PHE A 118 16.80 -13.98 1.33
C PHE A 118 16.79 -12.64 2.04
N LEU A 119 16.06 -11.69 1.43
CA LEU A 119 15.82 -10.36 1.96
C LEU A 119 14.31 -10.15 2.17
N ILE A 120 13.94 -9.90 3.41
CA ILE A 120 12.63 -9.35 3.76
C ILE A 120 12.77 -7.83 3.83
N ASP A 121 11.92 -7.13 3.10
CA ASP A 121 11.86 -5.68 3.03
C ASP A 121 10.55 -5.20 3.63
N ILE A 122 10.63 -4.17 4.49
CA ILE A 122 9.53 -3.71 5.32
C ILE A 122 9.43 -2.19 5.21
N GLN A 123 8.22 -1.71 4.98
CA GLN A 123 7.84 -0.33 5.20
C GLN A 123 6.70 -0.29 6.20
N SER A 124 6.75 0.65 7.14
CA SER A 124 5.69 0.92 8.10
C SER A 124 5.25 2.37 7.97
N GLY A 125 3.95 2.59 7.91
CA GLY A 125 3.35 3.90 7.79
C GLY A 125 3.50 4.52 6.41
N GLY A 126 3.12 5.78 6.36
CA GLY A 126 2.86 6.53 5.14
C GLY A 126 1.50 6.18 4.55
N ASP A 127 0.89 7.17 3.93
CA ASP A 127 -0.40 7.01 3.29
C ASP A 127 -0.29 7.20 1.78
N LEU A 128 -1.20 6.57 1.07
CA LEU A 128 -1.37 6.82 -0.35
C LEU A 128 -2.86 6.84 -0.74
N PHE A 129 -3.20 7.77 -1.62
CA PHE A 129 -4.50 7.78 -2.28
C PHE A 129 -4.46 6.84 -3.49
N SER A 130 -5.44 5.95 -3.59
CA SER A 130 -5.59 5.03 -4.71
C SER A 130 -6.68 5.49 -5.68
N LEU A 131 -6.28 6.00 -6.83
CA LEU A 131 -7.21 6.31 -7.93
C LEU A 131 -7.86 5.04 -8.47
N ASP A 132 -7.15 3.91 -8.44
CA ASP A 132 -7.69 2.63 -8.91
C ASP A 132 -8.89 2.21 -8.08
N THR A 133 -8.82 2.32 -6.75
CA THR A 133 -9.98 2.01 -5.89
C THR A 133 -11.08 3.08 -6.01
N TYR A 134 -10.70 4.34 -6.19
CA TYR A 134 -11.64 5.45 -6.39
C TYR A 134 -12.54 5.23 -7.60
N TYR A 135 -11.99 4.80 -8.72
CA TYR A 135 -12.76 4.44 -9.90
C TYR A 135 -13.25 3.00 -9.90
N GLY A 136 -12.42 2.06 -9.47
CA GLY A 136 -12.72 0.63 -9.53
C GLY A 136 -13.91 0.22 -8.65
N PHE A 137 -14.06 0.81 -7.46
CA PHE A 137 -15.26 0.62 -6.66
C PHE A 137 -16.48 1.27 -7.32
N GLY A 138 -16.31 2.47 -7.90
CA GLY A 138 -17.39 3.16 -8.58
C GLY A 138 -17.89 2.47 -9.85
N THR A 139 -17.00 1.79 -10.57
CA THR A 139 -17.35 1.00 -11.77
C THR A 139 -17.77 -0.43 -11.44
N GLY A 140 -17.56 -0.87 -10.19
CA GLY A 140 -17.90 -2.22 -9.75
C GLY A 140 -16.94 -3.30 -10.24
N ILE A 141 -15.72 -2.96 -10.66
CA ILE A 141 -14.68 -3.94 -11.04
C ILE A 141 -14.23 -4.73 -9.80
N TYR A 142 -14.17 -4.08 -8.64
CA TYR A 142 -13.78 -4.70 -7.39
C TYR A 142 -14.98 -5.24 -6.60
N ASP A 143 -14.72 -6.11 -5.65
CA ASP A 143 -15.69 -6.96 -4.97
C ASP A 143 -16.58 -6.23 -3.94
N ARG A 144 -16.28 -4.99 -3.56
CA ARG A 144 -16.96 -4.28 -2.47
C ARG A 144 -18.48 -4.18 -2.66
N SER A 145 -18.93 -4.00 -3.91
CA SER A 145 -20.34 -4.00 -4.28
C SER A 145 -20.85 -5.36 -4.76
N ALA A 146 -20.02 -6.42 -4.73
CA ALA A 146 -20.40 -7.77 -5.15
C ALA A 146 -20.90 -8.63 -3.98
N GLY A 147 -21.44 -9.80 -4.28
CA GLY A 147 -21.92 -10.76 -3.30
C GLY A 147 -23.28 -10.41 -2.72
N LEU A 148 -23.61 -11.07 -1.63
CA LEU A 148 -24.90 -10.89 -0.95
C LEU A 148 -24.79 -9.86 0.17
N ASN A 149 -25.91 -9.18 0.42
CA ASN A 149 -26.08 -8.32 1.59
C ASN A 149 -26.51 -9.16 2.82
N GLU A 150 -26.76 -8.53 3.97
CA GLU A 150 -27.13 -9.19 5.20
C GLU A 150 -28.55 -9.78 5.19
N LEU A 151 -29.36 -9.46 4.17
CA LEU A 151 -30.68 -10.08 3.94
C LEU A 151 -30.58 -11.33 3.05
N GLY A 152 -29.36 -11.63 2.53
CA GLY A 152 -29.15 -12.74 1.60
C GLY A 152 -29.46 -12.40 0.13
N ASN A 153 -29.68 -11.14 -0.21
CA ASN A 153 -29.95 -10.67 -1.57
C ASN A 153 -28.70 -10.12 -2.23
N PRO A 154 -28.56 -10.17 -3.59
CA PRO A 154 -27.44 -9.55 -4.26
C PRO A 154 -27.34 -8.04 -3.94
N LYS A 155 -26.16 -7.58 -3.58
CA LYS A 155 -25.92 -6.16 -3.26
C LYS A 155 -26.27 -5.21 -4.42
N ARG A 156 -26.17 -5.70 -5.66
CA ARG A 156 -26.39 -4.90 -6.86
C ARG A 156 -27.85 -4.90 -7.33
N ASP A 157 -28.72 -5.63 -6.69
CA ASP A 157 -30.16 -5.51 -6.94
C ASP A 157 -30.64 -4.17 -6.39
N HIS A 158 -31.78 -3.68 -6.89
CA HIS A 158 -32.37 -2.43 -6.41
C HIS A 158 -32.77 -2.56 -4.92
N VAL A 159 -32.66 -1.46 -4.19
CA VAL A 159 -33.10 -1.41 -2.78
C VAL A 159 -34.58 -1.81 -2.65
N ALA A 160 -35.41 -1.45 -3.62
CA ALA A 160 -36.82 -1.82 -3.66
C ALA A 160 -37.05 -3.33 -3.73
N ASP A 161 -36.10 -4.08 -4.29
CA ASP A 161 -36.12 -5.54 -4.42
C ASP A 161 -35.34 -6.24 -3.27
N GLY A 162 -34.98 -5.50 -2.23
CA GLY A 162 -34.19 -5.99 -1.09
C GLY A 162 -32.68 -6.01 -1.30
N GLY A 163 -32.19 -5.48 -2.43
CA GLY A 163 -30.76 -5.30 -2.69
C GLY A 163 -30.14 -4.13 -1.92
N GLY A 164 -29.09 -3.56 -2.49
CA GLY A 164 -28.35 -2.46 -1.86
C GLY A 164 -27.50 -2.89 -0.68
N VAL A 165 -26.87 -1.89 -0.05
CA VAL A 165 -26.00 -2.05 1.12
C VAL A 165 -26.44 -1.13 2.25
N LEU A 166 -26.18 -1.53 3.49
CA LEU A 166 -26.33 -0.70 4.67
C LEU A 166 -24.97 -0.04 4.97
N LEU A 167 -24.94 1.29 5.00
CA LEU A 167 -23.73 2.03 5.35
C LEU A 167 -23.60 2.10 6.87
N PRO A 168 -22.53 1.57 7.49
CA PRO A 168 -22.28 1.72 8.92
C PRO A 168 -22.12 3.20 9.30
N GLY A 169 -22.85 3.65 10.31
CA GLY A 169 -22.80 5.02 10.78
C GLY A 169 -24.09 5.44 11.47
N VAL A 170 -24.17 6.73 11.75
CA VAL A 170 -25.30 7.34 12.44
C VAL A 170 -25.92 8.46 11.59
N THR A 171 -27.18 8.73 11.80
CA THR A 171 -27.85 9.92 11.23
C THR A 171 -27.37 11.18 11.96
N GLU A 172 -27.69 12.35 11.44
CA GLU A 172 -27.40 13.63 12.14
C GLU A 172 -28.01 13.74 13.54
N SER A 173 -29.09 12.98 13.80
CA SER A 173 -29.69 12.92 15.13
C SER A 173 -28.99 11.93 16.08
N GLY A 174 -27.94 11.22 15.63
CA GLY A 174 -27.21 10.21 16.41
C GLY A 174 -27.85 8.81 16.40
N ALA A 175 -28.95 8.59 15.68
CA ALA A 175 -29.54 7.27 15.55
C ALA A 175 -28.73 6.40 14.57
N THR A 176 -28.60 5.12 14.85
CA THR A 176 -27.95 4.17 13.91
C THR A 176 -28.63 4.22 12.55
N ASN A 177 -27.85 4.27 11.49
CA ASN A 177 -28.38 4.23 10.13
C ASN A 177 -29.05 2.88 9.85
N THR A 178 -30.29 2.93 9.41
CA THR A 178 -31.06 1.77 8.95
C THR A 178 -31.48 1.85 7.50
N GLN A 179 -31.15 2.98 6.84
CA GLN A 179 -31.48 3.21 5.44
C GLN A 179 -30.44 2.54 4.53
N ARG A 180 -30.91 1.72 3.59
CA ARG A 180 -30.07 1.12 2.57
C ARG A 180 -29.77 2.10 1.43
N THR A 181 -28.69 1.85 0.74
CA THR A 181 -28.31 2.61 -0.44
C THR A 181 -28.08 1.70 -1.63
N GLU A 182 -28.39 2.21 -2.82
CA GLU A 182 -28.11 1.54 -4.09
C GLU A 182 -26.62 1.27 -4.25
N ALA A 183 -26.27 0.03 -4.58
CA ALA A 183 -24.87 -0.41 -4.75
C ALA A 183 -24.56 -0.81 -6.20
N HIS A 184 -25.49 -0.67 -7.11
CA HIS A 184 -25.29 -0.97 -8.51
C HIS A 184 -24.65 0.20 -9.26
N ASN A 185 -23.80 -0.13 -10.24
CA ASN A 185 -23.26 0.82 -11.20
C ASN A 185 -22.56 2.06 -10.55
N TYR A 186 -22.55 3.21 -11.20
CA TYR A 186 -21.91 4.45 -10.74
C TYR A 186 -22.57 5.11 -9.51
N ARG A 187 -23.72 4.60 -9.07
CA ARG A 187 -24.47 5.10 -7.89
C ARG A 187 -24.00 4.48 -6.59
N ASN A 188 -23.14 3.48 -6.69
CA ASN A 188 -22.62 2.81 -5.50
C ASN A 188 -21.85 3.82 -4.62
N PRO A 189 -22.01 3.72 -3.28
CA PRO A 189 -21.50 4.69 -2.33
C PRO A 189 -19.98 4.59 -2.10
N PHE A 190 -19.29 3.66 -2.76
CA PHE A 190 -17.90 3.32 -2.48
C PHE A 190 -16.90 3.93 -3.45
N GLY A 191 -17.35 4.55 -4.55
CA GLY A 191 -16.48 5.12 -5.58
C GLY A 191 -16.54 6.65 -5.64
N TRP A 192 -16.13 7.19 -6.76
CA TRP A 192 -16.00 8.65 -6.98
C TRP A 192 -17.27 9.47 -6.69
N LYS A 193 -18.44 8.86 -6.78
CA LYS A 193 -19.72 9.55 -6.50
C LYS A 193 -19.93 9.83 -5.01
N SER A 194 -19.19 9.17 -4.13
CA SER A 194 -19.19 9.49 -2.69
C SER A 194 -18.60 10.87 -2.43
N LEU A 195 -17.71 11.36 -3.33
CA LEU A 195 -16.91 12.57 -3.17
C LEU A 195 -16.02 12.57 -1.91
N ILE A 196 -15.74 11.39 -1.35
CA ILE A 196 -14.92 11.22 -0.13
C ILE A 196 -13.60 10.58 -0.52
N GLN A 197 -12.56 11.40 -0.64
CA GLN A 197 -11.23 10.95 -1.00
C GLN A 197 -10.59 10.11 0.12
N ALA A 198 -10.86 10.45 1.38
CA ALA A 198 -10.37 9.70 2.53
C ALA A 198 -10.75 8.20 2.50
N MET A 199 -11.86 7.84 1.85
CA MET A 199 -12.27 6.44 1.65
C MET A 199 -11.25 5.62 0.83
N HIS A 200 -10.40 6.28 0.08
CA HIS A 200 -9.44 5.70 -0.87
C HIS A 200 -7.99 6.01 -0.49
N VAL A 201 -7.77 6.52 0.72
CA VAL A 201 -6.45 6.64 1.33
C VAL A 201 -6.18 5.39 2.15
N TYR A 202 -5.03 4.79 1.93
CA TYR A 202 -4.60 3.55 2.55
C TYR A 202 -3.23 3.73 3.15
N ASP A 203 -3.01 3.11 4.29
CA ASP A 203 -1.67 2.91 4.85
C ASP A 203 -0.80 2.14 3.83
N ALA A 204 0.35 2.71 3.48
CA ALA A 204 1.28 2.17 2.50
C ALA A 204 2.26 1.14 3.08
N SER A 205 2.02 0.67 4.29
CA SER A 205 2.83 -0.39 4.91
C SER A 205 2.84 -1.67 4.09
N TYR A 206 3.98 -2.33 4.09
CA TYR A 206 4.12 -3.64 3.47
C TYR A 206 5.25 -4.46 4.09
N VAL A 207 5.16 -5.78 3.90
CA VAL A 207 6.23 -6.75 4.12
C VAL A 207 6.42 -7.56 2.84
N LYS A 208 7.63 -7.58 2.27
CA LYS A 208 7.92 -8.23 0.99
C LYS A 208 9.11 -9.17 1.07
N LEU A 209 9.01 -10.33 0.42
CA LEU A 209 10.16 -11.15 0.05
C LEU A 209 10.81 -10.53 -1.20
N ARG A 210 11.81 -9.67 -0.97
CA ARG A 210 12.42 -8.85 -2.02
C ARG A 210 13.40 -9.64 -2.87
N GLU A 211 14.15 -10.54 -2.27
CA GLU A 211 15.14 -11.39 -2.93
C GLU A 211 15.20 -12.77 -2.28
N LEU A 212 15.33 -13.79 -3.10
CA LEU A 212 15.70 -15.15 -2.70
C LEU A 212 16.80 -15.63 -3.65
N LYS A 213 17.92 -16.09 -3.11
CA LYS A 213 19.03 -16.61 -3.89
C LYS A 213 19.49 -17.95 -3.33
N ILE A 214 19.61 -18.93 -4.21
CA ILE A 214 20.23 -20.23 -3.94
C ILE A 214 21.48 -20.30 -4.80
N SER A 215 22.63 -20.64 -4.20
CA SER A 215 23.91 -20.74 -4.90
C SER A 215 24.60 -22.05 -4.55
N TYR A 216 25.24 -22.63 -5.55
CA TYR A 216 26.08 -23.81 -5.39
C TYR A 216 27.48 -23.52 -5.92
N ASN A 217 28.48 -23.68 -5.06
CA ASN A 217 29.88 -23.61 -5.43
C ASN A 217 30.34 -25.00 -5.89
N VAL A 218 30.85 -25.07 -7.10
CA VAL A 218 31.38 -26.34 -7.60
C VAL A 218 32.66 -26.68 -6.82
N PRO A 219 32.71 -27.85 -6.16
CA PRO A 219 33.90 -28.24 -5.39
C PRO A 219 35.17 -28.25 -6.22
N GLU A 220 36.28 -27.81 -5.63
CA GLU A 220 37.60 -27.80 -6.29
C GLU A 220 38.03 -29.17 -6.85
N SER A 221 37.61 -30.25 -6.19
CA SER A 221 37.88 -31.63 -6.64
C SER A 221 37.31 -31.95 -8.02
N ILE A 222 36.20 -31.28 -8.41
CA ILE A 222 35.58 -31.42 -9.74
C ILE A 222 36.30 -30.55 -10.77
N LEU A 223 36.87 -29.44 -10.36
CA LEU A 223 37.54 -28.46 -11.22
C LEU A 223 39.05 -28.75 -11.40
N SER A 224 39.61 -29.64 -10.57
CA SER A 224 41.04 -29.96 -10.59
C SER A 224 41.48 -30.52 -11.96
N GLY A 225 42.55 -29.96 -12.51
CA GLY A 225 43.06 -30.32 -13.85
C GLY A 225 42.50 -29.45 -15.00
N ASN A 226 41.59 -28.51 -14.72
CA ASN A 226 41.05 -27.60 -15.68
C ASN A 226 41.60 -26.17 -15.53
N MET A 227 41.40 -25.32 -16.53
CA MET A 227 41.78 -23.90 -16.47
C MET A 227 40.87 -23.11 -15.50
N ILE A 228 39.74 -23.72 -15.05
CA ILE A 228 38.74 -23.08 -14.21
C ILE A 228 39.18 -23.25 -12.75
N LYS A 229 39.41 -22.12 -12.06
CA LYS A 229 39.78 -22.09 -10.63
C LYS A 229 38.59 -22.17 -9.69
N SER A 230 37.47 -21.57 -10.09
CA SER A 230 36.22 -21.67 -9.35
C SER A 230 35.02 -21.49 -10.28
N ALA A 231 33.91 -22.12 -9.93
CA ALA A 231 32.62 -21.94 -10.59
C ALA A 231 31.51 -21.91 -9.55
N THR A 232 30.60 -20.94 -9.68
CA THR A 232 29.41 -20.82 -8.82
C THR A 232 28.19 -20.68 -9.71
N PHE A 233 27.22 -21.55 -9.52
CA PHE A 233 25.89 -21.48 -10.12
C PHE A 233 24.89 -20.89 -9.12
N SER A 234 24.04 -19.95 -9.58
CA SER A 234 23.03 -19.37 -8.71
C SER A 234 21.70 -19.22 -9.42
N ILE A 235 20.61 -19.45 -8.69
CA ILE A 235 19.25 -19.09 -9.06
C ILE A 235 18.84 -17.92 -8.16
N ILE A 236 18.32 -16.86 -8.77
CA ILE A 236 17.96 -15.61 -8.10
C ILE A 236 16.51 -15.27 -8.45
N GLY A 237 15.69 -15.10 -7.43
CA GLY A 237 14.34 -14.57 -7.57
C GLY A 237 14.24 -13.19 -6.94
N LYS A 238 13.54 -12.25 -7.59
CA LYS A 238 13.28 -10.90 -7.06
C LYS A 238 11.79 -10.60 -7.04
N ASN A 239 11.35 -9.80 -6.07
CA ASN A 239 9.96 -9.38 -5.87
C ASN A 239 8.99 -10.57 -5.86
N LEU A 240 9.38 -11.67 -5.19
CA LEU A 240 8.68 -12.95 -5.31
C LEU A 240 7.34 -12.96 -4.61
N TRP A 241 7.20 -12.22 -3.52
CA TRP A 241 6.00 -12.28 -2.71
C TRP A 241 5.79 -10.98 -1.90
N ILE A 242 4.57 -10.46 -1.95
CA ILE A 242 4.07 -9.49 -0.99
C ILE A 242 3.43 -10.30 0.12
N ILE A 243 4.12 -10.37 1.28
CA ILE A 243 3.70 -11.17 2.42
C ILE A 243 2.52 -10.50 3.12
N ASP A 244 2.59 -9.17 3.26
CA ASP A 244 1.55 -8.36 3.88
C ASP A 244 1.48 -6.97 3.23
N LYS A 245 0.27 -6.39 3.18
CA LYS A 245 0.00 -5.03 2.71
C LYS A 245 -1.42 -4.57 3.08
N ASN A 246 -1.62 -3.27 3.22
CA ASN A 246 -2.93 -2.68 3.46
C ASN A 246 -3.64 -2.20 2.18
N LEU A 247 -2.89 -1.79 1.15
CA LEU A 247 -3.49 -1.38 -0.13
C LEU A 247 -4.12 -2.58 -0.84
N PRO A 248 -5.44 -2.60 -1.08
CA PRO A 248 -6.07 -3.67 -1.86
C PRO A 248 -5.70 -3.57 -3.35
N TYR A 249 -5.68 -4.69 -4.05
CA TYR A 249 -5.57 -4.85 -5.50
C TYR A 249 -4.29 -4.34 -6.18
N ALA A 250 -3.51 -3.45 -5.54
CA ALA A 250 -2.28 -2.90 -6.10
C ALA A 250 -1.07 -3.12 -5.19
N ASP A 251 0.12 -2.89 -5.71
CA ASP A 251 1.36 -2.85 -4.93
C ASP A 251 1.51 -1.47 -4.27
N PRO A 252 1.75 -1.38 -2.95
CA PRO A 252 1.97 -0.08 -2.28
C PRO A 252 3.14 0.74 -2.84
N GLU A 253 4.09 0.11 -3.51
CA GLU A 253 5.21 0.80 -4.19
C GLU A 253 4.86 1.27 -5.62
N ALA A 254 3.70 0.89 -6.17
CA ALA A 254 3.24 1.30 -7.49
C ALA A 254 2.73 2.76 -7.49
N GLY A 255 3.51 3.67 -6.93
CA GLY A 255 3.22 5.10 -6.93
C GLY A 255 3.50 5.75 -8.29
N LEU A 256 2.89 6.90 -8.54
CA LEU A 256 3.03 7.64 -9.80
C LEU A 256 4.43 8.23 -9.99
N SER A 257 5.16 8.49 -8.92
CA SER A 257 6.47 9.15 -8.94
C SER A 257 7.41 8.57 -7.90
N ALA A 258 8.70 8.53 -8.25
CA ALA A 258 9.80 8.24 -7.34
C ALA A 258 10.47 9.51 -6.76
N GLY A 259 10.00 10.70 -7.14
CA GLY A 259 10.51 11.99 -6.67
C GLY A 259 9.85 12.48 -5.39
N ASN A 260 9.79 13.80 -5.24
CA ASN A 260 9.19 14.46 -4.07
C ASN A 260 7.65 14.40 -4.05
N ILE A 261 7.02 13.92 -5.12
CA ILE A 261 5.57 13.80 -5.25
C ILE A 261 5.23 12.31 -5.17
N GLN A 262 4.90 11.84 -3.98
CA GLN A 262 4.53 10.46 -3.68
C GLN A 262 3.10 10.43 -3.08
N GLY A 263 2.66 9.29 -2.55
CA GLY A 263 1.34 9.19 -1.91
C GLY A 263 0.15 9.15 -2.88
N TYR A 264 0.40 8.86 -4.17
CA TYR A 264 -0.65 8.73 -5.17
C TYR A 264 -0.41 7.51 -6.07
N GLN A 265 -1.39 6.61 -6.13
CA GLN A 265 -1.36 5.40 -6.94
C GLN A 265 -2.43 5.48 -8.02
N SER A 266 -2.05 5.26 -9.28
CA SER A 266 -2.94 5.30 -10.42
C SER A 266 -2.45 4.41 -11.56
N GLY A 267 -3.16 3.32 -11.86
CA GLY A 267 -2.97 2.52 -13.06
C GLY A 267 -1.55 2.02 -13.30
N ALA A 268 -0.71 2.00 -12.26
CA ALA A 268 0.66 1.56 -12.40
C ALA A 268 0.69 0.06 -12.74
N PRO A 269 1.57 -0.37 -13.65
CA PRO A 269 1.75 -1.78 -13.93
C PRO A 269 2.04 -2.56 -12.64
N ALA A 270 1.49 -3.76 -12.53
CA ALA A 270 1.80 -4.64 -11.41
C ALA A 270 3.31 -4.90 -11.34
N GLY A 271 3.84 -4.96 -10.12
CA GLY A 271 5.24 -5.33 -9.91
C GLY A 271 5.56 -6.67 -10.53
N VAL A 272 6.68 -6.76 -11.22
CA VAL A 272 7.12 -8.00 -11.89
C VAL A 272 7.91 -8.88 -10.94
N LYS A 273 7.60 -10.18 -10.93
CA LYS A 273 8.46 -11.20 -10.34
C LYS A 273 9.54 -11.54 -11.36
N GLU A 274 10.78 -11.54 -10.93
CA GLU A 274 11.91 -11.88 -11.77
C GLU A 274 12.56 -13.16 -11.28
N VAL A 275 12.90 -14.08 -12.19
CA VAL A 275 13.71 -15.26 -11.90
C VAL A 275 14.83 -15.32 -12.92
N GLY A 276 16.05 -15.41 -12.43
CA GLY A 276 17.25 -15.46 -13.25
C GLY A 276 18.21 -16.53 -12.78
N VAL A 277 19.13 -16.87 -13.67
CA VAL A 277 20.26 -17.74 -13.37
C VAL A 277 21.56 -16.96 -13.57
N ASN A 278 22.55 -17.25 -12.74
CA ASN A 278 23.87 -16.66 -12.81
C ASN A 278 24.93 -17.75 -12.73
N LEU A 279 25.88 -17.72 -13.64
CA LEU A 279 27.06 -18.56 -13.63
C LEU A 279 28.30 -17.65 -13.54
N ASN A 280 29.04 -17.79 -12.44
CA ASN A 280 30.29 -17.07 -12.22
C ASN A 280 31.45 -18.06 -12.33
N ILE A 281 32.39 -17.82 -13.24
CA ILE A 281 33.55 -18.65 -13.51
C ILE A 281 34.79 -17.81 -13.33
N LYS A 282 35.79 -18.32 -12.59
CA LYS A 282 37.15 -17.77 -12.54
C LYS A 282 38.09 -18.72 -13.28
N LEU A 283 38.91 -18.17 -14.15
CA LEU A 283 39.98 -18.85 -14.87
C LEU A 283 41.32 -18.69 -14.14
#